data_f521c33886082a9393dcbaf41f7940f6
#
_entry.id   f521c33886082a9393dcbaf41f7940f6
#
_cell.length_a   1.000
_cell.length_b   1.000
_cell.length_c   1.000
_cell.angle_alpha   90.00
_cell.angle_beta   90.00
_cell.angle_gamma   90.00
#
_symmetry.space_group_name_H-M   'P 1'
#
loop_
_entity.id
_entity.type
_entity.pdbx_description
1 polymer ?
#
loop_
_entity_poly.entity_id
_entity_poly.type
_entity_poly.pdbx_seq_one_letter_code
_entity_poly.pdbx_strand_id
1 'polypeptide(L)'
;VIRIERLLQGDYKIGDRILVERKTSRDFVDSLIDRDLLDQLRDMTRVCPKPVLIIEGGDIYAQRDIHPNAIRGALAAISVTMGITIFQSRDAGDTADLLLVLARREEENGYKERGSSQKETYESLATAQEAIMSAFPDLGPKYARALLTAFGSLKAIVDAEKEDLLQVPGIGAKKAEMIYELSR
;
A
#
# COMPACT_ATOMS: atom_id res chain seq x y z
N VAL A 1 -21.63 -10.18 -8.77
CA VAL A 1 -21.63 -11.19 -9.85
C VAL A 1 -20.33 -11.97 -9.77
N ILE A 2 -20.42 -13.32 -9.79
CA ILE A 2 -19.25 -14.21 -9.83
C ILE A 2 -19.02 -14.59 -11.30
N ARG A 3 -17.74 -14.52 -11.74
CA ARG A 3 -17.31 -15.00 -13.06
C ARG A 3 -16.30 -16.11 -12.86
N ILE A 4 -16.34 -17.12 -13.72
CA ILE A 4 -15.36 -18.20 -13.75
C ILE A 4 -14.51 -17.99 -14.99
N GLU A 5 -13.23 -17.70 -14.78
CA GLU A 5 -12.27 -17.47 -15.86
C GLU A 5 -10.87 -17.94 -15.43
N ARG A 6 -9.97 -18.14 -16.40
CA ARG A 6 -8.59 -18.48 -16.10
C ARG A 6 -7.81 -17.20 -15.75
N LEU A 7 -7.31 -17.11 -14.55
CA LEU A 7 -6.40 -16.05 -14.14
C LEU A 7 -4.96 -16.40 -14.53
N LEU A 8 -4.16 -15.40 -14.85
CA LEU A 8 -2.72 -15.57 -15.09
C LEU A 8 -1.95 -15.80 -13.78
N GLN A 9 -2.45 -15.23 -12.69
CA GLN A 9 -1.87 -15.35 -11.36
C GLN A 9 -3.00 -15.34 -10.31
N GLY A 10 -2.77 -16.07 -9.21
CA GLY A 10 -3.73 -16.21 -8.12
C GLY A 10 -4.96 -17.06 -8.48
N ASP A 11 -5.76 -17.37 -7.48
CA ASP A 11 -6.96 -18.21 -7.61
C ASP A 11 -8.25 -17.39 -7.68
N TYR A 12 -8.28 -16.22 -7.02
CA TYR A 12 -9.47 -15.35 -7.00
C TYR A 12 -9.06 -13.90 -7.18
N LYS A 13 -9.82 -13.19 -8.02
CA LYS A 13 -9.70 -11.74 -8.20
C LYS A 13 -10.95 -11.06 -7.65
N ILE A 14 -10.77 -10.08 -6.77
CA ILE A 14 -11.87 -9.33 -6.15
C ILE A 14 -11.70 -7.84 -6.49
N GLY A 15 -12.61 -7.34 -7.32
CA GLY A 15 -12.47 -6.01 -7.91
C GLY A 15 -11.18 -5.88 -8.72
N ASP A 16 -10.61 -4.66 -8.73
CA ASP A 16 -9.37 -4.39 -9.47
C ASP A 16 -8.11 -4.44 -8.59
N ARG A 17 -8.28 -4.53 -7.26
CA ARG A 17 -7.20 -4.31 -6.31
C ARG A 17 -6.79 -5.52 -5.50
N ILE A 18 -7.62 -6.55 -5.37
CA ILE A 18 -7.34 -7.71 -4.55
C ILE A 18 -7.16 -8.94 -5.43
N LEU A 19 -6.03 -9.60 -5.25
CA LEU A 19 -5.72 -10.90 -5.85
C LEU A 19 -5.41 -11.89 -4.72
N VAL A 20 -6.07 -13.04 -4.74
CA VAL A 20 -5.98 -14.04 -3.68
C VAL A 20 -5.34 -15.30 -4.24
N GLU A 21 -4.34 -15.78 -3.54
CA GLU A 21 -3.81 -17.13 -3.66
C GLU A 21 -4.33 -17.95 -2.49
N ARG A 22 -4.88 -19.13 -2.76
CA ARG A 22 -5.31 -20.09 -1.74
C ARG A 22 -4.40 -21.32 -1.75
N LYS A 23 -3.90 -21.68 -0.58
CA LYS A 23 -3.16 -22.94 -0.42
C LYS A 23 -3.70 -23.69 0.77
N THR A 24 -3.81 -25.01 0.64
CA THR A 24 -4.02 -25.82 1.85
C THR A 24 -2.79 -25.69 2.77
N SER A 25 -2.99 -25.93 4.08
CA SER A 25 -1.89 -25.91 5.05
C SER A 25 -0.74 -26.83 4.64
N ARG A 26 -1.05 -27.96 4.01
CA ARG A 26 -0.07 -28.89 3.50
C ARG A 26 0.68 -28.34 2.27
N ASP A 27 -0.06 -27.88 1.26
CA ASP A 27 0.55 -27.34 0.03
C ASP A 27 1.38 -26.10 0.33
N PHE A 28 0.98 -25.30 1.34
CA PHE A 28 1.77 -24.16 1.81
C PHE A 28 3.14 -24.62 2.30
N VAL A 29 3.19 -25.64 3.18
CA VAL A 29 4.45 -26.16 3.72
C VAL A 29 5.27 -26.86 2.64
N ASP A 30 4.64 -27.64 1.76
CA ASP A 30 5.32 -28.30 0.62
C ASP A 30 5.97 -27.26 -0.32
N SER A 31 5.23 -26.21 -0.67
CA SER A 31 5.76 -25.12 -1.55
C SER A 31 6.84 -24.24 -0.87
N LEU A 32 6.95 -24.23 0.46
CA LEU A 32 8.10 -23.63 1.14
C LEU A 32 9.38 -24.46 0.95
N ILE A 33 9.25 -25.78 0.98
CA ILE A 33 10.38 -26.70 0.77
C ILE A 33 10.88 -26.58 -0.67
N ASP A 34 9.98 -26.54 -1.63
CA ASP A 34 10.28 -26.45 -3.07
C ASP A 34 10.69 -25.04 -3.52
N ARG A 35 10.55 -24.02 -2.66
CA ARG A 35 10.86 -22.60 -2.88
C ARG A 35 10.00 -21.86 -3.92
N ASP A 36 8.98 -22.49 -4.48
CA ASP A 36 8.14 -21.92 -5.54
C ASP A 36 7.17 -20.84 -5.01
N LEU A 37 6.73 -20.97 -3.75
CA LEU A 37 5.73 -20.07 -3.17
C LEU A 37 6.16 -18.61 -3.16
N LEU A 38 7.40 -18.33 -2.75
CA LEU A 38 7.86 -16.95 -2.60
C LEU A 38 7.97 -16.24 -3.95
N ASP A 39 8.33 -16.96 -5.01
CA ASP A 39 8.40 -16.39 -6.35
C ASP A 39 7.00 -16.13 -6.91
N GLN A 40 6.07 -17.08 -6.75
CA GLN A 40 4.66 -16.91 -7.11
C GLN A 40 4.03 -15.69 -6.41
N LEU A 41 4.23 -15.57 -5.10
CA LEU A 41 3.72 -14.45 -4.32
C LEU A 41 4.37 -13.12 -4.69
N ARG A 42 5.67 -13.11 -5.01
CA ARG A 42 6.36 -11.91 -5.51
C ARG A 42 5.78 -11.44 -6.84
N ASP A 43 5.43 -12.35 -7.73
CA ASP A 43 4.82 -11.97 -9.00
C ASP A 43 3.42 -11.38 -8.80
N MET A 44 2.66 -11.86 -7.82
CA MET A 44 1.37 -11.25 -7.44
C MET A 44 1.52 -9.80 -6.96
N THR A 45 2.59 -9.47 -6.21
CA THR A 45 2.82 -8.09 -5.74
C THR A 45 3.11 -7.10 -6.88
N ARG A 46 3.57 -7.57 -8.03
CA ARG A 46 3.86 -6.73 -9.21
C ARG A 46 2.60 -6.35 -9.99
N VAL A 47 1.58 -7.19 -9.93
CA VAL A 47 0.36 -7.03 -10.74
C VAL A 47 -0.86 -6.59 -9.94
N CYS A 48 -0.78 -6.65 -8.61
CA CYS A 48 -1.93 -6.35 -7.75
C CYS A 48 -1.53 -5.50 -6.54
N PRO A 49 -2.26 -4.40 -6.25
CA PRO A 49 -1.97 -3.54 -5.11
C PRO A 49 -2.18 -4.20 -3.74
N LYS A 50 -3.09 -5.17 -3.65
CA LYS A 50 -3.45 -5.85 -2.40
C LYS A 50 -3.44 -7.37 -2.59
N PRO A 51 -2.26 -7.99 -2.69
CA PRO A 51 -2.15 -9.44 -2.73
C PRO A 51 -2.50 -10.05 -1.37
N VAL A 52 -3.20 -11.16 -1.40
CA VAL A 52 -3.69 -11.90 -0.24
C VAL A 52 -3.31 -13.37 -0.39
N LEU A 53 -2.82 -13.97 0.67
CA LEU A 53 -2.62 -15.40 0.80
C LEU A 53 -3.64 -15.97 1.79
N ILE A 54 -4.41 -16.97 1.41
CA ILE A 54 -5.28 -17.73 2.31
C ILE A 54 -4.65 -19.09 2.53
N ILE A 55 -4.35 -19.41 3.78
CA ILE A 55 -3.89 -20.73 4.19
C ILE A 55 -5.12 -21.48 4.76
N GLU A 56 -5.59 -22.49 4.03
CA GLU A 56 -6.78 -23.25 4.37
C GLU A 56 -6.43 -24.55 5.10
N GLY A 57 -7.10 -24.79 6.20
CA GLY A 57 -7.02 -26.04 6.95
C GLY A 57 -6.32 -25.92 8.30
N GLY A 58 -5.76 -27.03 8.77
CA GLY A 58 -5.24 -27.16 10.13
C GLY A 58 -3.87 -26.53 10.37
N ASP A 59 -3.24 -26.96 11.46
CA ASP A 59 -1.95 -26.43 11.91
C ASP A 59 -0.84 -26.65 10.87
N ILE A 60 -0.27 -25.55 10.38
CA ILE A 60 0.84 -25.57 9.41
C ILE A 60 2.11 -26.18 9.98
N TYR A 61 2.30 -26.16 11.31
CA TYR A 61 3.46 -26.74 11.96
C TYR A 61 3.40 -28.26 12.09
N ALA A 62 2.20 -28.84 11.91
CA ALA A 62 1.97 -30.28 11.99
C ALA A 62 1.98 -30.98 10.62
N GLN A 63 2.14 -30.25 9.51
CA GLN A 63 2.00 -30.81 8.16
C GLN A 63 3.21 -31.62 7.70
N ARG A 64 4.40 -31.23 8.11
CA ARG A 64 5.69 -31.84 7.73
C ARG A 64 6.72 -31.71 8.85
N ASP A 65 7.72 -32.56 8.83
CA ASP A 65 8.89 -32.45 9.68
C ASP A 65 9.83 -31.35 9.13
N ILE A 66 9.47 -30.12 9.37
CA ILE A 66 10.24 -28.93 9.01
C ILE A 66 10.49 -28.10 10.28
N HIS A 67 11.67 -27.53 10.39
CA HIS A 67 12.00 -26.72 11.56
C HIS A 67 11.02 -25.53 11.69
N PRO A 68 10.36 -25.31 12.85
CA PRO A 68 9.35 -24.26 13.02
C PRO A 68 9.81 -22.86 12.64
N ASN A 69 11.11 -22.55 12.77
CA ASN A 69 11.65 -21.26 12.37
C ASN A 69 11.67 -21.05 10.84
N ALA A 70 11.69 -22.12 10.04
CA ALA A 70 11.55 -21.99 8.59
C ALA A 70 10.15 -21.47 8.22
N ILE A 71 9.10 -22.01 8.84
CA ILE A 71 7.72 -21.55 8.68
C ILE A 71 7.58 -20.10 9.18
N ARG A 72 8.09 -19.79 10.38
CA ARG A 72 8.03 -18.41 10.90
C ARG A 72 8.76 -17.41 10.01
N GLY A 73 9.95 -17.79 9.51
CA GLY A 73 10.72 -16.96 8.58
C GLY A 73 9.97 -16.69 7.28
N ALA A 74 9.31 -17.71 6.72
CA ALA A 74 8.50 -17.56 5.52
C ALA A 74 7.28 -16.65 5.76
N LEU A 75 6.53 -16.85 6.84
CA LEU A 75 5.40 -15.98 7.19
C LEU A 75 5.84 -14.53 7.39
N ALA A 76 6.98 -14.29 8.04
CA ALA A 76 7.55 -12.95 8.20
C ALA A 76 7.97 -12.34 6.86
N ALA A 77 8.61 -13.11 5.97
CA ALA A 77 8.97 -12.65 4.64
C ALA A 77 7.74 -12.27 3.81
N ILE A 78 6.70 -13.11 3.83
CA ILE A 78 5.46 -12.88 3.09
C ILE A 78 4.73 -11.63 3.62
N SER A 79 4.52 -11.54 4.95
CA SER A 79 3.72 -10.46 5.53
C SER A 79 4.49 -9.15 5.65
N VAL A 80 5.75 -9.17 6.13
CA VAL A 80 6.51 -7.96 6.45
C VAL A 80 7.33 -7.49 5.25
N THR A 81 8.03 -8.40 4.56
CA THR A 81 8.93 -8.00 3.46
C THR A 81 8.16 -7.79 2.16
N MET A 82 7.18 -8.66 1.84
CA MET A 82 6.39 -8.55 0.60
C MET A 82 5.10 -7.74 0.78
N GLY A 83 4.66 -7.47 2.01
CA GLY A 83 3.43 -6.74 2.28
C GLY A 83 2.15 -7.50 1.93
N ILE A 84 2.21 -8.84 1.89
CA ILE A 84 1.08 -9.69 1.55
C ILE A 84 0.26 -9.98 2.80
N THR A 85 -1.03 -9.73 2.74
CA THR A 85 -1.94 -10.08 3.84
C THR A 85 -2.14 -11.59 3.90
N ILE A 86 -1.96 -12.18 5.09
CA ILE A 86 -2.18 -13.61 5.31
C ILE A 86 -3.46 -13.79 6.11
N PHE A 87 -4.36 -14.62 5.60
CA PHE A 87 -5.51 -15.14 6.35
C PHE A 87 -5.41 -16.63 6.52
N GLN A 88 -6.02 -17.13 7.57
CA GLN A 88 -6.22 -18.55 7.79
C GLN A 88 -7.72 -18.86 7.77
N SER A 89 -8.10 -19.90 7.07
CA SER A 89 -9.46 -20.44 7.04
C SER A 89 -9.46 -21.90 7.47
N ARG A 90 -10.56 -22.37 8.01
CA ARG A 90 -10.69 -23.74 8.53
C ARG A 90 -10.87 -24.78 7.42
N ASP A 91 -11.63 -24.39 6.41
CA ASP A 91 -12.04 -25.24 5.29
C ASP A 91 -12.50 -24.39 4.09
N ALA A 92 -12.90 -25.03 3.02
CA ALA A 92 -13.38 -24.38 1.80
C ALA A 92 -14.64 -23.50 2.02
N GLY A 93 -15.51 -23.87 2.97
CA GLY A 93 -16.68 -23.07 3.33
C GLY A 93 -16.27 -21.76 3.99
N ASP A 94 -15.37 -21.85 4.97
CA ASP A 94 -14.79 -20.68 5.67
C ASP A 94 -13.98 -19.80 4.71
N THR A 95 -13.28 -20.40 3.74
CA THR A 95 -12.61 -19.66 2.65
C THR A 95 -13.63 -18.89 1.82
N ALA A 96 -14.74 -19.49 1.43
CA ALA A 96 -15.79 -18.83 0.66
C ALA A 96 -16.41 -17.65 1.43
N ASP A 97 -16.70 -17.84 2.72
CA ASP A 97 -17.21 -16.77 3.58
C ASP A 97 -16.21 -15.61 3.69
N LEU A 98 -14.92 -15.89 3.85
CA LEU A 98 -13.88 -14.89 3.88
C LEU A 98 -13.79 -14.11 2.56
N LEU A 99 -13.85 -14.78 1.41
CA LEU A 99 -13.86 -14.15 0.09
C LEU A 99 -15.07 -13.22 -0.07
N LEU A 100 -16.25 -13.59 0.41
CA LEU A 100 -17.44 -12.75 0.41
C LEU A 100 -17.26 -11.50 1.30
N VAL A 101 -16.64 -11.64 2.47
CA VAL A 101 -16.31 -10.50 3.34
C VAL A 101 -15.33 -9.55 2.65
N LEU A 102 -14.29 -10.08 2.02
CA LEU A 102 -13.32 -9.27 1.26
C LEU A 102 -13.99 -8.54 0.10
N ALA A 103 -14.89 -9.22 -0.63
CA ALA A 103 -15.63 -8.61 -1.75
C ALA A 103 -16.53 -7.46 -1.29
N ARG A 104 -17.28 -7.63 -0.20
CA ARG A 104 -18.11 -6.56 0.37
C ARG A 104 -17.29 -5.35 0.80
N ARG A 105 -16.16 -5.57 1.49
CA ARG A 105 -15.27 -4.50 1.90
C ARG A 105 -14.62 -3.79 0.72
N GLU A 106 -14.31 -4.51 -0.35
CA GLU A 106 -13.76 -3.91 -1.56
C GLU A 106 -14.80 -3.05 -2.28
N GLU A 107 -16.07 -3.49 -2.35
CA GLU A 107 -17.16 -2.68 -2.89
C GLU A 107 -17.38 -1.41 -2.06
N GLU A 108 -17.41 -1.50 -0.73
CA GLU A 108 -17.55 -0.35 0.17
C GLU A 108 -16.38 0.65 0.02
N ASN A 109 -15.16 0.16 -0.08
CA ASN A 109 -13.97 1.00 -0.27
C ASN A 109 -13.91 1.60 -1.68
N GLY A 110 -14.23 0.82 -2.71
CA GLY A 110 -14.33 1.30 -4.08
C GLY A 110 -15.40 2.38 -4.26
N TYR A 111 -16.50 2.30 -3.51
CA TYR A 111 -17.51 3.36 -3.46
C TYR A 111 -16.99 4.62 -2.75
N LYS A 112 -16.26 4.45 -1.65
CA LYS A 112 -15.63 5.56 -0.93
C LYS A 112 -14.53 6.24 -1.76
N GLU A 113 -13.71 5.51 -2.49
CA GLU A 113 -12.66 6.09 -3.35
C GLU A 113 -13.23 6.75 -4.62
N ARG A 114 -14.33 6.25 -5.17
CA ARG A 114 -15.05 6.92 -6.28
C ARG A 114 -15.88 8.13 -5.82
N GLY A 115 -16.25 8.15 -4.55
CA GLY A 115 -17.00 9.25 -3.90
C GLY A 115 -16.16 10.18 -3.04
N SER A 116 -14.99 9.75 -2.66
CA SER A 116 -13.96 10.51 -1.97
C SER A 116 -12.61 10.33 -2.70
N SER A 117 -12.24 11.24 -3.60
CA SER A 117 -11.00 11.91 -3.24
C SER A 117 -11.15 12.17 -1.74
N GLN A 118 -10.23 11.68 -0.90
CA GLN A 118 -10.16 12.16 0.47
C GLN A 118 -10.23 13.69 0.36
N LYS A 119 -11.42 14.24 0.58
CA LYS A 119 -11.54 15.64 0.97
C LYS A 119 -10.91 15.63 2.35
N GLU A 120 -9.59 15.77 2.39
CA GLU A 120 -8.97 16.38 3.53
C GLU A 120 -9.73 17.69 3.67
N THR A 121 -10.66 17.71 4.61
CA THR A 121 -11.43 18.91 4.91
C THR A 121 -10.46 19.78 5.66
N TYR A 122 -9.73 20.61 4.93
CA TYR A 122 -8.85 21.60 5.54
C TYR A 122 -9.74 22.59 6.29
N GLU A 123 -9.53 22.70 7.59
CA GLU A 123 -10.28 23.60 8.46
C GLU A 123 -10.14 25.07 8.05
N SER A 124 -9.11 25.38 7.26
CA SER A 124 -8.86 26.72 6.73
C SER A 124 -8.06 26.69 5.43
N LEU A 125 -8.11 27.78 4.65
CA LEU A 125 -7.27 27.97 3.47
C LEU A 125 -5.76 27.86 3.81
N ALA A 126 -5.36 28.35 4.98
CA ALA A 126 -3.98 28.27 5.44
C ALA A 126 -3.52 26.81 5.64
N THR A 127 -4.38 25.96 6.22
CA THR A 127 -4.10 24.54 6.42
C THR A 127 -4.00 23.80 5.07
N ALA A 128 -4.86 24.15 4.12
CA ALA A 128 -4.81 23.60 2.77
C ALA A 128 -3.51 23.99 2.05
N GLN A 129 -3.08 25.25 2.14
CA GLN A 129 -1.83 25.73 1.56
C GLN A 129 -0.61 25.02 2.21
N GLU A 130 -0.63 24.85 3.54
CA GLU A 130 0.44 24.13 4.26
C GLU A 130 0.54 22.67 3.80
N ALA A 131 -0.57 21.98 3.61
CA ALA A 131 -0.60 20.60 3.14
C ALA A 131 -0.04 20.48 1.71
N ILE A 132 -0.43 21.37 0.80
CA ILE A 132 0.09 21.40 -0.57
C ILE A 132 1.60 21.61 -0.57
N MET A 133 2.10 22.60 0.19
CA MET A 133 3.55 22.84 0.29
C MET A 133 4.30 21.69 0.95
N SER A 134 3.70 21.03 1.91
CA SER A 134 4.30 19.87 2.59
C SER A 134 4.40 18.62 1.70
N ALA A 135 3.65 18.56 0.61
CA ALA A 135 3.71 17.49 -0.38
C ALA A 135 4.93 17.62 -1.34
N PHE A 136 5.60 18.77 -1.35
CA PHE A 136 6.86 18.90 -2.09
C PHE A 136 7.95 18.03 -1.46
N PRO A 137 8.78 17.34 -2.26
CA PRO A 137 9.87 16.51 -1.76
C PRO A 137 10.78 17.28 -0.78
N ASP A 138 11.18 16.65 0.30
CA ASP A 138 12.09 17.21 1.35
C ASP A 138 11.59 18.49 2.05
N LEU A 139 10.30 18.86 1.87
CA LEU A 139 9.80 20.16 2.34
C LEU A 139 8.90 20.08 3.57
N GLY A 140 8.57 19.05 4.17
CA GLY A 140 7.78 18.83 5.37
C GLY A 140 7.07 20.05 6.02
N PRO A 141 6.14 19.87 6.96
CA PRO A 141 5.27 20.96 7.49
C PRO A 141 6.01 22.17 8.09
N LYS A 142 7.18 21.96 8.68
CA LYS A 142 8.00 23.03 9.26
C LYS A 142 8.44 24.05 8.21
N TYR A 143 8.90 23.58 7.08
CA TYR A 143 9.39 24.44 5.99
C TYR A 143 8.26 25.04 5.18
N ALA A 144 7.15 24.29 5.01
CA ALA A 144 5.93 24.80 4.39
C ALA A 144 5.39 26.02 5.15
N ARG A 145 5.30 25.94 6.48
CA ARG A 145 4.90 27.08 7.31
C ARG A 145 5.84 28.27 7.21
N ALA A 146 7.15 28.03 7.24
CA ALA A 146 8.13 29.11 7.12
C ALA A 146 8.00 29.86 5.77
N LEU A 147 7.83 29.14 4.65
CA LEU A 147 7.60 29.71 3.33
C LEU A 147 6.27 30.48 3.27
N LEU A 148 5.17 29.92 3.75
CA LEU A 148 3.88 30.58 3.76
C LEU A 148 3.87 31.82 4.67
N THR A 149 4.62 31.81 5.76
CA THR A 149 4.79 32.99 6.62
C THR A 149 5.57 34.10 5.92
N ALA A 150 6.62 33.73 5.18
CA ALA A 150 7.46 34.70 4.47
C ALA A 150 6.78 35.30 3.23
N PHE A 151 6.08 34.48 2.45
CA PHE A 151 5.49 34.89 1.16
C PHE A 151 3.98 35.16 1.20
N GLY A 152 3.29 34.72 2.26
CA GLY A 152 1.85 34.94 2.45
C GLY A 152 0.91 34.05 1.62
N SER A 153 1.36 33.46 0.51
CA SER A 153 0.52 32.59 -0.32
C SER A 153 1.34 31.60 -1.16
N LEU A 154 0.70 30.49 -1.55
CA LEU A 154 1.28 29.54 -2.51
C LEU A 154 1.71 30.21 -3.81
N LYS A 155 0.86 31.11 -4.34
CA LYS A 155 1.16 31.82 -5.59
C LYS A 155 2.46 32.62 -5.47
N ALA A 156 2.63 33.34 -4.37
CA ALA A 156 3.83 34.13 -4.15
C ALA A 156 5.10 33.26 -4.01
N ILE A 157 4.97 32.07 -3.43
CA ILE A 157 6.08 31.08 -3.34
C ILE A 157 6.45 30.53 -4.73
N VAL A 158 5.44 30.20 -5.52
CA VAL A 158 5.61 29.66 -6.90
C VAL A 158 6.22 30.70 -7.83
N ASP A 159 5.83 31.97 -7.69
CA ASP A 159 6.33 33.09 -8.51
C ASP A 159 7.69 33.64 -8.00
N ALA A 160 8.21 33.17 -6.85
CA ALA A 160 9.43 33.66 -6.25
C ALA A 160 10.69 33.22 -7.02
N GLU A 161 11.71 34.07 -7.06
CA GLU A 161 13.02 33.70 -7.57
C GLU A 161 13.83 32.92 -6.50
N LYS A 162 14.85 32.17 -6.94
CA LYS A 162 15.68 31.35 -6.05
C LYS A 162 16.30 32.14 -4.91
N GLU A 163 16.74 33.35 -5.20
CA GLU A 163 17.37 34.26 -4.24
C GLU A 163 16.42 34.63 -3.11
N ASP A 164 15.14 34.83 -3.39
CA ASP A 164 14.12 35.14 -2.41
C ASP A 164 13.79 33.92 -1.53
N LEU A 165 13.70 32.74 -2.13
CA LEU A 165 13.47 31.49 -1.42
C LEU A 165 14.61 31.18 -0.42
N LEU A 166 15.86 31.52 -0.78
CA LEU A 166 17.04 31.35 0.08
C LEU A 166 17.04 32.24 1.33
N GLN A 167 16.23 33.30 1.37
CA GLN A 167 16.12 34.18 2.53
C GLN A 167 15.27 33.53 3.64
N VAL A 168 14.52 32.46 3.33
CA VAL A 168 13.65 31.81 4.32
C VAL A 168 14.48 30.87 5.20
N PRO A 169 14.42 31.01 6.55
CA PRO A 169 15.17 30.19 7.46
C PRO A 169 14.92 28.68 7.25
N GLY A 170 15.99 27.94 6.99
CA GLY A 170 15.96 26.48 6.77
C GLY A 170 15.73 26.06 5.31
N ILE A 171 15.56 26.98 4.39
CA ILE A 171 15.54 26.74 2.96
C ILE A 171 16.97 26.93 2.43
N GLY A 172 17.65 25.83 2.15
CA GLY A 172 18.97 25.85 1.51
C GLY A 172 18.87 25.70 -0.01
N ALA A 173 19.99 25.82 -0.69
CA ALA A 173 20.09 25.81 -2.15
C ALA A 173 19.33 24.63 -2.81
N LYS A 174 19.44 23.41 -2.27
CA LYS A 174 18.74 22.23 -2.81
C LYS A 174 17.23 22.38 -2.78
N LYS A 175 16.66 22.93 -1.68
CA LYS A 175 15.21 23.12 -1.55
C LYS A 175 14.72 24.28 -2.41
N ALA A 176 15.46 25.38 -2.45
CA ALA A 176 15.13 26.52 -3.30
C ALA A 176 15.13 26.13 -4.79
N GLU A 177 16.13 25.38 -5.24
CA GLU A 177 16.20 24.82 -6.59
C GLU A 177 15.00 23.95 -6.91
N MET A 178 14.69 23.00 -6.04
CA MET A 178 13.57 22.08 -6.23
C MET A 178 12.22 22.81 -6.31
N ILE A 179 11.97 23.81 -5.44
CA ILE A 179 10.74 24.60 -5.48
C ILE A 179 10.66 25.35 -6.81
N TYR A 180 11.74 26.00 -7.21
CA TYR A 180 11.83 26.79 -8.43
C TYR A 180 11.58 25.93 -9.69
N GLU A 181 12.17 24.74 -9.76
CA GLU A 181 12.02 23.85 -10.93
C GLU A 181 10.63 23.21 -11.01
N LEU A 182 10.05 22.80 -9.86
CA LEU A 182 8.71 22.19 -9.83
C LEU A 182 7.57 23.19 -10.05
N SER A 183 7.84 24.49 -9.96
CA SER A 183 6.85 25.56 -10.12
C SER A 183 6.81 26.15 -11.53
N ARG A 184 7.68 25.71 -12.42
CA ARG A 184 7.77 26.15 -13.83
C ARG A 184 7.53 25.02 -14.81
#